data_63eee7711488e4e1b48f8f7b6bec85ca
#
_entry.id   63eee7711488e4e1b48f8f7b6bec85ca
#
_cell.length_a   1.000
_cell.length_b   1.000
_cell.length_c   1.000
_cell.angle_alpha   90.00
_cell.angle_beta   90.00
_cell.angle_gamma   90.00
#
_symmetry.space_group_name_H-M   'P 1'
#
loop_
_entity.id
_entity.type
_entity.pdbx_description
1 polymer ?
#
loop_
_entity_poly.entity_id
_entity_poly.type
_entity_poly.pdbx_seq_one_letter_code
_entity_poly.pdbx_strand_id
1 'polypeptide(L)'
;DGVVAQGCTVIVSPVIEIAPVAATPPSKNVAGYIFTSTHGVTNCASFEIKDGASCWCVGAKTAQAARRAGFDVVTVAHDANSLAQTMQTQHPTGTLLYLRGRHVSSDLAAQLTSAGILCDEAVVYDQIAVPLSDAARRALGGEDPVILPLYSPRSAALVMEQGPFKAPILVAVISDAT
;
A
#
# COMPACT_ATOMS: atom_id res chain seq x y z
N ASP A 1 11.15 -7.41 18.49
CA ASP A 1 11.77 -8.12 19.63
C ASP A 1 13.31 -8.02 19.62
N GLY A 2 13.99 -8.12 18.45
CA GLY A 2 15.46 -8.08 18.38
C GLY A 2 16.08 -6.74 18.79
N VAL A 3 15.42 -5.62 18.55
CA VAL A 3 15.91 -4.27 18.90
C VAL A 3 15.82 -4.01 20.40
N VAL A 4 14.73 -4.46 21.03
CA VAL A 4 14.55 -4.37 22.49
C VAL A 4 15.56 -5.23 23.24
N ALA A 5 15.93 -6.38 22.71
CA ALA A 5 16.95 -7.25 23.28
C ALA A 5 18.35 -6.61 23.33
N GLN A 6 18.59 -5.54 22.57
CA GLN A 6 19.84 -4.76 22.57
C GLN A 6 19.79 -3.51 23.44
N GLY A 7 18.79 -3.39 24.32
CA GLY A 7 18.64 -2.25 25.25
C GLY A 7 18.06 -0.99 24.61
N CYS A 8 17.50 -1.07 23.40
CA CYS A 8 16.84 0.08 22.77
C CYS A 8 15.38 0.19 23.21
N THR A 9 14.92 1.41 23.46
CA THR A 9 13.49 1.71 23.65
C THR A 9 12.81 1.86 22.30
N VAL A 10 11.73 1.11 22.06
CA VAL A 10 10.96 1.20 20.81
C VAL A 10 9.77 2.15 20.99
N ILE A 11 9.70 3.18 20.16
CA ILE A 11 8.57 4.13 20.09
C ILE A 11 7.85 3.91 18.77
N VAL A 12 6.58 3.49 18.83
CA VAL A 12 5.73 3.35 17.64
C VAL A 12 5.00 4.67 17.40
N SER A 13 5.24 5.27 16.23
CA SER A 13 4.66 6.55 15.84
C SER A 13 4.37 6.55 14.33
N PRO A 14 3.23 5.98 13.90
CA PRO A 14 2.85 6.04 12.51
C PRO A 14 2.60 7.50 12.10
N VAL A 15 3.04 7.87 10.90
CA VAL A 15 2.79 9.18 10.28
C VAL A 15 1.75 9.11 9.17
N ILE A 16 1.21 7.92 8.93
CA ILE A 16 0.13 7.65 7.98
C ILE A 16 -0.91 6.78 8.68
N GLU A 17 -2.15 7.18 8.57
CA GLU A 17 -3.33 6.40 8.92
C GLU A 17 -4.10 6.00 7.66
N ILE A 18 -4.62 4.79 7.63
CA ILE A 18 -5.43 4.29 6.52
C ILE A 18 -6.89 4.56 6.83
N ALA A 19 -7.52 5.40 6.02
CA ALA A 19 -8.95 5.71 6.11
C ALA A 19 -9.71 5.06 4.95
N PRO A 20 -10.82 4.34 5.21
CA PRO A 20 -11.71 3.87 4.16
C PRO A 20 -12.27 5.04 3.36
N VAL A 21 -12.40 4.86 2.04
CA VAL A 21 -13.08 5.81 1.15
C VAL A 21 -14.30 5.11 0.58
N ALA A 22 -15.45 5.76 0.70
CA ALA A 22 -16.66 5.26 0.06
C ALA A 22 -16.48 5.35 -1.47
N ALA A 23 -16.53 4.20 -2.12
CA ALA A 23 -16.44 4.11 -3.57
C ALA A 23 -17.72 3.48 -4.12
N THR A 24 -18.22 4.03 -5.23
CA THR A 24 -19.34 3.45 -5.93
C THR A 24 -18.84 2.35 -6.85
N PRO A 25 -19.37 1.12 -6.75
CA PRO A 25 -19.03 0.06 -7.70
C PRO A 25 -19.36 0.50 -9.14
N PRO A 26 -18.52 0.11 -10.11
CA PRO A 26 -18.86 0.37 -11.52
C PRO A 26 -20.15 -0.36 -11.89
N SER A 27 -20.93 0.25 -12.78
CA SER A 27 -22.23 -0.29 -13.24
C SER A 27 -22.12 -1.51 -14.15
N LYS A 28 -20.90 -1.96 -14.47
CA LYS A 28 -20.61 -3.06 -15.39
C LYS A 28 -20.18 -4.33 -14.65
N ASN A 29 -20.40 -5.47 -15.28
CA ASN A 29 -19.86 -6.73 -14.81
C ASN A 29 -18.33 -6.69 -14.76
N VAL A 30 -17.77 -6.84 -13.57
CA VAL A 30 -16.33 -6.95 -13.33
C VAL A 30 -15.90 -8.39 -13.56
N ALA A 31 -14.92 -8.60 -14.44
CA ALA A 31 -14.38 -9.92 -14.75
C ALA A 31 -13.33 -10.38 -13.72
N GLY A 32 -12.71 -9.43 -13.00
CA GLY A 32 -11.73 -9.74 -11.97
C GLY A 32 -11.19 -8.46 -11.32
N TYR A 33 -10.38 -8.65 -10.29
CA TYR A 33 -9.92 -7.58 -9.43
C TYR A 33 -8.40 -7.47 -9.39
N ILE A 34 -7.89 -6.26 -9.20
CA ILE A 34 -6.46 -6.02 -9.04
C ILE A 34 -6.20 -5.39 -7.67
N PHE A 35 -5.21 -5.93 -6.94
CA PHE A 35 -4.80 -5.44 -5.64
C PHE A 35 -3.28 -5.26 -5.58
N THR A 36 -2.82 -4.05 -5.34
CA THR A 36 -1.40 -3.74 -5.11
C THR A 36 -1.06 -3.57 -3.63
N SER A 37 -2.08 -3.64 -2.75
CA SER A 37 -1.93 -3.51 -1.30
C SER A 37 -3.00 -4.32 -0.57
N THR A 38 -2.64 -4.81 0.62
CA THR A 38 -3.61 -5.42 1.55
C THR A 38 -4.78 -4.48 1.89
N HIS A 39 -4.53 -3.16 1.90
CA HIS A 39 -5.57 -2.17 2.16
C HIS A 39 -6.64 -2.11 1.06
N GLY A 40 -6.30 -2.40 -0.19
CA GLY A 40 -7.28 -2.57 -1.26
C GLY A 40 -8.22 -3.74 -0.98
N VAL A 41 -7.67 -4.86 -0.51
CA VAL A 41 -8.46 -6.06 -0.14
C VAL A 41 -9.36 -5.80 1.07
N THR A 42 -8.83 -5.17 2.13
CA THR A 42 -9.60 -4.95 3.37
C THR A 42 -10.69 -3.88 3.23
N ASN A 43 -10.56 -2.97 2.27
CA ASN A 43 -11.52 -1.88 2.05
C ASN A 43 -12.45 -2.11 0.85
N CYS A 44 -12.55 -3.33 0.32
CA CYS A 44 -13.45 -3.66 -0.76
C CYS A 44 -14.85 -4.14 -0.31
N ALA A 45 -15.15 -4.08 0.98
CA ALA A 45 -16.42 -4.63 1.53
C ALA A 45 -17.69 -3.95 1.00
N SER A 46 -17.59 -2.72 0.45
CA SER A 46 -18.72 -2.04 -0.20
C SER A 46 -19.06 -2.60 -1.59
N PHE A 47 -18.20 -3.46 -2.13
CA PHE A 47 -18.41 -4.10 -3.43
C PHE A 47 -19.02 -5.49 -3.21
N GLU A 48 -20.11 -5.79 -3.91
CA GLU A 48 -20.72 -7.12 -3.92
C GLU A 48 -19.88 -8.08 -4.76
N ILE A 49 -18.79 -8.58 -4.16
CA ILE A 49 -17.83 -9.45 -4.83
C ILE A 49 -18.25 -10.91 -4.62
N LYS A 50 -18.36 -11.65 -5.71
CA LYS A 50 -18.67 -13.08 -5.68
C LYS A 50 -17.51 -13.85 -5.05
N ASP A 51 -17.82 -14.84 -4.23
CA ASP A 51 -16.82 -15.78 -3.73
C ASP A 51 -16.13 -16.50 -4.90
N GLY A 52 -14.81 -16.67 -4.80
CA GLY A 52 -14.00 -17.22 -5.89
C GLY A 52 -13.72 -16.25 -7.05
N ALA A 53 -14.03 -14.96 -6.91
CA ALA A 53 -13.71 -13.99 -7.95
C ALA A 53 -12.20 -13.92 -8.21
N SER A 54 -11.82 -13.95 -9.50
CA SER A 54 -10.41 -13.91 -9.89
C SER A 54 -9.75 -12.60 -9.50
N CYS A 55 -8.50 -12.67 -9.00
CA CYS A 55 -7.73 -11.46 -8.74
C CYS A 55 -6.24 -11.61 -9.06
N TRP A 56 -5.61 -10.47 -9.35
CA TRP A 56 -4.19 -10.30 -9.59
C TRP A 56 -3.60 -9.43 -8.49
N CYS A 57 -2.51 -9.89 -7.88
CA CYS A 57 -1.96 -9.25 -6.69
C CYS A 57 -0.50 -8.85 -6.86
N VAL A 58 -0.13 -7.73 -6.24
CA VAL A 58 1.26 -7.36 -5.98
C VAL A 58 1.63 -7.76 -4.55
N GLY A 59 2.67 -8.58 -4.41
CA GLY A 59 3.23 -9.01 -3.15
C GLY A 59 2.49 -10.17 -2.46
N ALA A 60 3.27 -11.04 -1.82
CA ALA A 60 2.76 -12.23 -1.17
C ALA A 60 1.76 -11.94 -0.03
N LYS A 61 1.96 -10.84 0.72
CA LYS A 61 1.05 -10.43 1.80
C LYS A 61 -0.33 -10.05 1.26
N THR A 62 -0.38 -9.32 0.14
CA THR A 62 -1.63 -8.94 -0.54
C THR A 62 -2.36 -10.17 -1.06
N ALA A 63 -1.64 -11.08 -1.70
CA ALA A 63 -2.20 -12.34 -2.19
C ALA A 63 -2.76 -13.20 -1.06
N GLN A 64 -2.06 -13.27 0.08
CA GLN A 64 -2.55 -13.99 1.26
C GLN A 64 -3.84 -13.36 1.81
N ALA A 65 -3.89 -12.01 1.88
CA ALA A 65 -5.09 -11.30 2.31
C ALA A 65 -6.27 -11.54 1.34
N ALA A 66 -6.03 -11.51 0.03
CA ALA A 66 -7.04 -11.78 -0.99
C ALA A 66 -7.60 -13.21 -0.87
N ARG A 67 -6.75 -14.24 -0.72
CA ARG A 67 -7.22 -15.63 -0.49
C ARG A 67 -8.06 -15.75 0.78
N ARG A 68 -7.69 -15.08 1.87
CA ARG A 68 -8.48 -15.09 3.12
C ARG A 68 -9.83 -14.38 2.96
N ALA A 69 -9.92 -13.43 2.04
CA ALA A 69 -11.16 -12.72 1.69
C ALA A 69 -12.00 -13.45 0.64
N GLY A 70 -11.65 -14.69 0.25
CA GLY A 70 -12.42 -15.52 -0.66
C GLY A 70 -12.10 -15.35 -2.15
N PHE A 71 -11.04 -14.61 -2.51
CA PHE A 71 -10.62 -14.46 -3.90
C PHE A 71 -9.81 -15.65 -4.42
N ASP A 72 -10.00 -15.96 -5.72
CA ASP A 72 -9.09 -16.82 -6.47
C ASP A 72 -7.91 -15.98 -7.00
N VAL A 73 -6.73 -16.20 -6.44
CA VAL A 73 -5.53 -15.45 -6.80
C VAL A 73 -4.84 -16.08 -8.00
N VAL A 74 -5.07 -15.49 -9.17
CA VAL A 74 -4.54 -15.96 -10.48
C VAL A 74 -3.03 -15.70 -10.57
N THR A 75 -2.56 -14.54 -10.12
CA THR A 75 -1.15 -14.13 -10.24
C THR A 75 -0.69 -13.35 -9.02
N VAL A 76 0.56 -13.57 -8.63
CA VAL A 76 1.26 -12.78 -7.63
C VAL A 76 2.55 -12.25 -8.25
N ALA A 77 2.62 -10.94 -8.46
CA ALA A 77 3.82 -10.28 -8.98
C ALA A 77 4.61 -9.60 -7.84
N HIS A 78 5.87 -9.29 -8.11
CA HIS A 78 6.73 -8.61 -7.14
C HIS A 78 6.37 -7.13 -6.98
N ASP A 79 6.06 -6.45 -8.09
CA ASP A 79 5.69 -5.04 -8.18
C ASP A 79 4.62 -4.80 -9.26
N ALA A 80 4.17 -3.55 -9.40
CA ALA A 80 3.12 -3.20 -10.36
C ALA A 80 3.57 -3.35 -11.82
N ASN A 81 4.84 -3.10 -12.12
CA ASN A 81 5.36 -3.23 -13.48
C ASN A 81 5.43 -4.69 -13.91
N SER A 82 5.94 -5.57 -13.05
CA SER A 82 5.96 -7.02 -13.30
C SER A 82 4.55 -7.60 -13.37
N LEU A 83 3.59 -7.05 -12.61
CA LEU A 83 2.19 -7.42 -12.73
C LEU A 83 1.65 -7.05 -14.11
N ALA A 84 1.86 -5.80 -14.55
CA ALA A 84 1.42 -5.34 -15.87
C ALA A 84 1.98 -6.22 -17.00
N GLN A 85 3.27 -6.53 -16.97
CA GLN A 85 3.91 -7.41 -17.98
C GLN A 85 3.30 -8.82 -18.00
N THR A 86 3.06 -9.40 -16.82
CA THR A 86 2.44 -10.72 -16.72
C THR A 86 1.01 -10.69 -17.26
N MET A 87 0.22 -9.68 -16.91
CA MET A 87 -1.15 -9.54 -17.40
C MET A 87 -1.21 -9.29 -18.91
N GLN A 88 -0.24 -8.56 -19.49
CA GLN A 88 -0.11 -8.41 -20.95
C GLN A 88 0.11 -9.77 -21.67
N THR A 89 0.85 -10.68 -21.05
CA THR A 89 1.04 -12.03 -21.58
C THR A 89 -0.19 -12.91 -21.40
N GLN A 90 -0.89 -12.78 -20.27
CA GLN A 90 -2.08 -13.58 -19.95
C GLN A 90 -3.34 -13.12 -20.70
N HIS A 91 -3.39 -11.85 -21.12
CA HIS A 91 -4.54 -11.24 -21.80
C HIS A 91 -5.89 -11.56 -21.13
N PRO A 92 -6.11 -11.19 -19.84
CA PRO A 92 -7.38 -11.41 -19.18
C PRO A 92 -8.50 -10.70 -19.94
N THR A 93 -9.64 -11.40 -20.11
CA THR A 93 -10.79 -10.90 -20.88
C THR A 93 -11.81 -10.22 -19.97
N GLY A 94 -12.53 -9.24 -20.51
CA GLY A 94 -13.52 -8.45 -19.78
C GLY A 94 -12.91 -7.26 -19.03
N THR A 95 -13.74 -6.51 -18.32
CA THR A 95 -13.30 -5.33 -17.55
C THR A 95 -12.80 -5.76 -16.20
N LEU A 96 -11.56 -5.40 -15.89
CA LEU A 96 -10.97 -5.57 -14.55
C LEU A 96 -11.22 -4.33 -13.70
N LEU A 97 -11.25 -4.50 -12.38
CA LEU A 97 -11.40 -3.41 -11.43
C LEU A 97 -10.17 -3.34 -10.51
N TYR A 98 -9.42 -2.25 -10.62
CA TYR A 98 -8.29 -1.98 -9.74
C TYR A 98 -8.77 -1.24 -8.48
N LEU A 99 -8.81 -1.94 -7.35
CA LEU A 99 -9.17 -1.40 -6.05
C LEU A 99 -7.91 -0.87 -5.34
N ARG A 100 -7.76 0.45 -5.31
CA ARG A 100 -6.52 1.10 -4.91
C ARG A 100 -6.68 2.20 -3.86
N GLY A 101 -5.55 2.61 -3.31
CA GLY A 101 -5.47 3.84 -2.51
C GLY A 101 -5.48 5.10 -3.39
N ARG A 102 -5.76 6.24 -2.78
CA ARG A 102 -5.65 7.54 -3.44
C ARG A 102 -4.23 7.82 -3.96
N HIS A 103 -3.25 7.46 -3.16
CA HIS A 103 -1.83 7.60 -3.53
C HIS A 103 -1.30 6.29 -4.10
N VAL A 104 -0.79 6.34 -5.32
CA VAL A 104 -0.16 5.21 -6.02
C VAL A 104 1.23 5.61 -6.49
N SER A 105 2.14 4.65 -6.56
CA SER A 105 3.52 4.84 -7.02
C SER A 105 3.68 4.71 -8.54
N SER A 106 2.69 4.12 -9.21
CA SER A 106 2.69 3.91 -10.67
C SER A 106 1.26 3.92 -11.20
N ASP A 107 1.09 4.32 -12.45
CA ASP A 107 -0.20 4.29 -13.15
C ASP A 107 -0.42 2.93 -13.82
N LEU A 108 -0.74 1.93 -13.00
CA LEU A 108 -0.98 0.56 -13.46
C LEU A 108 -2.18 0.47 -14.42
N ALA A 109 -3.25 1.22 -14.15
CA ALA A 109 -4.45 1.19 -15.00
C ALA A 109 -4.17 1.72 -16.40
N ALA A 110 -3.42 2.83 -16.52
CA ALA A 110 -3.02 3.35 -17.83
C ALA A 110 -2.09 2.38 -18.57
N GLN A 111 -1.16 1.71 -17.86
CA GLN A 111 -0.29 0.69 -18.46
C GLN A 111 -1.10 -0.49 -19.04
N LEU A 112 -2.09 -0.99 -18.29
CA LEU A 112 -2.96 -2.08 -18.73
C LEU A 112 -3.85 -1.66 -19.91
N THR A 113 -4.46 -0.48 -19.83
CA THR A 113 -5.31 0.06 -20.90
C THR A 113 -4.52 0.28 -22.18
N SER A 114 -3.29 0.78 -22.11
CA SER A 114 -2.40 0.94 -23.26
C SER A 114 -2.05 -0.40 -23.91
N ALA A 115 -2.08 -1.48 -23.15
CA ALA A 115 -1.87 -2.86 -23.63
C ALA A 115 -3.18 -3.55 -24.10
N GLY A 116 -4.30 -2.83 -24.17
CA GLY A 116 -5.59 -3.37 -24.60
C GLY A 116 -6.38 -4.13 -23.54
N ILE A 117 -5.96 -4.07 -22.26
CA ILE A 117 -6.67 -4.69 -21.14
C ILE A 117 -7.59 -3.63 -20.51
N LEU A 118 -8.89 -3.88 -20.54
CA LEU A 118 -9.87 -2.97 -19.95
C LEU A 118 -9.72 -2.96 -18.43
N CYS A 119 -9.37 -1.80 -17.85
CA CYS A 119 -9.15 -1.64 -16.43
C CYS A 119 -9.82 -0.36 -15.92
N ASP A 120 -10.86 -0.53 -15.12
CA ASP A 120 -11.47 0.55 -14.34
C ASP A 120 -10.80 0.65 -12.97
N GLU A 121 -10.88 1.82 -12.34
CA GLU A 121 -10.27 2.06 -11.02
C GLU A 121 -11.33 2.51 -10.00
N ALA A 122 -11.14 2.07 -8.76
CA ALA A 122 -11.87 2.64 -7.63
C ALA A 122 -10.92 2.92 -6.46
N VAL A 123 -10.97 4.14 -5.94
CA VAL A 123 -10.23 4.53 -4.73
C VAL A 123 -11.04 4.08 -3.52
N VAL A 124 -10.55 3.08 -2.81
CA VAL A 124 -11.24 2.46 -1.67
C VAL A 124 -10.61 2.80 -0.31
N TYR A 125 -9.45 3.42 -0.30
CA TYR A 125 -8.80 3.93 0.92
C TYR A 125 -7.95 5.16 0.62
N ASP A 126 -7.71 5.95 1.67
CA ASP A 126 -6.76 7.05 1.64
C ASP A 126 -5.67 6.84 2.70
N GLN A 127 -4.53 7.47 2.47
CA GLN A 127 -3.39 7.53 3.38
C GLN A 127 -3.35 8.94 3.99
N ILE A 128 -4.00 9.11 5.13
CA ILE A 128 -4.07 10.39 5.81
C ILE A 128 -2.79 10.61 6.61
N ALA A 129 -2.16 11.77 6.42
CA ALA A 129 -1.02 12.17 7.22
C ALA A 129 -1.46 12.43 8.67
N VAL A 130 -0.72 11.87 9.62
CA VAL A 130 -0.96 12.10 11.05
C VAL A 130 0.30 12.60 11.74
N PRO A 131 0.16 13.41 12.81
CA PRO A 131 1.31 13.93 13.52
C PRO A 131 2.06 12.83 14.25
N LEU A 132 3.36 13.04 14.44
CA LEU A 132 4.17 12.23 15.35
C LEU A 132 3.55 12.19 16.74
N SER A 133 3.60 11.05 17.40
CA SER A 133 3.18 10.92 18.80
C SER A 133 4.02 11.82 19.71
N ASP A 134 3.48 12.22 20.87
CA ASP A 134 4.22 13.03 21.83
C ASP A 134 5.49 12.32 22.31
N ALA A 135 5.48 11.01 22.41
CA ALA A 135 6.67 10.23 22.76
C ALA A 135 7.74 10.35 21.67
N ALA A 136 7.36 10.23 20.38
CA ALA A 136 8.29 10.39 19.28
C ALA A 136 8.81 11.83 19.17
N ARG A 137 7.96 12.84 19.36
CA ARG A 137 8.39 14.25 19.38
C ARG A 137 9.39 14.51 20.49
N ARG A 138 9.16 13.98 21.71
CA ARG A 138 10.12 14.13 22.82
C ARG A 138 11.46 13.46 22.51
N ALA A 139 11.44 12.24 21.95
CA ALA A 139 12.67 11.56 21.59
C ALA A 139 13.46 12.31 20.50
N LEU A 140 12.78 12.72 19.42
CA LEU A 140 13.40 13.46 18.32
C LEU A 140 13.81 14.91 18.70
N GLY A 141 13.22 15.47 19.72
CA GLY A 141 13.59 16.78 20.29
C GLY A 141 14.65 16.73 21.38
N GLY A 142 15.04 15.54 21.82
CA GLY A 142 16.02 15.30 22.88
C GLY A 142 17.47 15.34 22.38
N GLU A 143 18.37 14.83 23.22
CA GLU A 143 19.81 14.74 22.93
C GLU A 143 20.28 13.30 22.70
N ASP A 144 19.47 12.32 23.07
CA ASP A 144 19.80 10.92 22.90
C ASP A 144 19.74 10.50 21.41
N PRO A 145 20.64 9.62 20.95
CA PRO A 145 20.63 9.11 19.58
C PRO A 145 19.33 8.35 19.26
N VAL A 146 18.76 8.61 18.08
CA VAL A 146 17.54 7.98 17.59
C VAL A 146 17.82 7.23 16.29
N ILE A 147 17.43 5.94 16.21
CA ILE A 147 17.39 5.20 14.96
C ILE A 147 15.98 5.35 14.39
N LEU A 148 15.87 5.91 13.20
CA LEU A 148 14.62 6.22 12.51
C LEU A 148 14.46 5.34 11.25
N PRO A 149 13.77 4.19 11.33
CA PRO A 149 13.50 3.37 10.16
C PRO A 149 12.35 3.97 9.31
N LEU A 150 12.60 4.17 8.03
CA LEU A 150 11.64 4.72 7.06
C LEU A 150 11.41 3.73 5.93
N TYR A 151 10.16 3.35 5.71
CA TYR A 151 9.78 2.26 4.79
C TYR A 151 9.18 2.75 3.47
N SER A 152 9.03 4.08 3.28
CA SER A 152 8.53 4.65 2.02
C SER A 152 8.95 6.11 1.87
N PRO A 153 9.10 6.60 0.62
CA PRO A 153 9.38 8.03 0.36
C PRO A 153 8.34 8.95 1.00
N ARG A 154 7.06 8.56 0.95
CA ARG A 154 5.97 9.34 1.55
C ARG A 154 6.11 9.44 3.08
N SER A 155 6.39 8.34 3.76
CA SER A 155 6.61 8.36 5.21
C SER A 155 7.82 9.23 5.57
N ALA A 156 8.90 9.15 4.78
CA ALA A 156 10.08 9.98 4.97
C ALA A 156 9.74 11.48 4.86
N ALA A 157 9.05 11.89 3.81
CA ALA A 157 8.63 13.27 3.61
C ALA A 157 7.77 13.78 4.78
N LEU A 158 6.75 13.00 5.19
CA LEU A 158 5.85 13.37 6.29
C LEU A 158 6.54 13.47 7.64
N VAL A 159 7.59 12.69 7.88
CA VAL A 159 8.41 12.85 9.09
C VAL A 159 9.24 14.13 9.00
N MET A 160 9.90 14.36 7.86
CA MET A 160 10.76 15.54 7.68
C MET A 160 9.98 16.86 7.77
N GLU A 161 8.74 16.90 7.30
CA GLU A 161 7.85 18.05 7.42
C GLU A 161 7.54 18.43 8.89
N GLN A 162 7.73 17.50 9.83
CA GLN A 162 7.45 17.73 11.26
C GLN A 162 8.69 18.16 12.06
N GLY A 163 9.85 18.32 11.38
CA GLY A 163 11.06 18.90 11.99
C GLY A 163 10.97 20.41 12.23
N PRO A 164 12.04 21.03 12.74
CA PRO A 164 13.38 20.45 12.92
C PRO A 164 13.49 19.52 14.13
N PHE A 165 14.39 18.54 14.04
CA PHE A 165 14.73 17.63 15.13
C PHE A 165 16.10 18.00 15.71
N LYS A 166 16.30 17.75 17.02
CA LYS A 166 17.55 18.04 17.73
C LYS A 166 18.38 16.78 17.97
N ALA A 167 17.73 15.65 18.16
CA ALA A 167 18.41 14.39 18.42
C ALA A 167 19.38 14.03 17.28
N PRO A 168 20.54 13.41 17.56
CA PRO A 168 21.33 12.74 16.55
C PRO A 168 20.53 11.61 15.93
N ILE A 169 20.24 11.68 14.62
CA ILE A 169 19.37 10.71 13.94
C ILE A 169 20.18 9.84 12.98
N LEU A 170 20.10 8.53 13.17
CA LEU A 170 20.52 7.53 12.18
C LEU A 170 19.28 7.08 11.40
N VAL A 171 19.18 7.49 10.14
CA VAL A 171 18.08 7.07 9.26
C VAL A 171 18.40 5.73 8.63
N ALA A 172 17.47 4.77 8.74
CA ALA A 172 17.51 3.49 8.05
C ALA A 172 16.41 3.43 7.00
N VAL A 173 16.78 3.29 5.72
CA VAL A 173 15.84 3.27 4.58
C VAL A 173 15.88 1.93 3.86
N ILE A 174 14.75 1.54 3.25
CA ILE A 174 14.66 0.29 2.49
C ILE A 174 15.03 0.42 1.01
N SER A 175 15.17 1.65 0.51
CA SER A 175 15.51 1.96 -0.89
C SER A 175 16.08 3.35 -1.03
N ASP A 176 16.82 3.58 -2.12
CA ASP A 176 17.39 4.90 -2.47
C ASP A 176 16.30 5.97 -2.68
N ALA A 177 15.12 5.57 -3.14
CA ALA A 177 13.97 6.48 -3.30
C ALA A 177 13.40 6.97 -1.95
N THR A 178 13.73 6.31 -0.85
CA THR A 178 13.28 6.69 0.50
C THR A 178 14.26 7.61 1.17
#